data_96474bae70c582c328dd5c64fd3a61a0
#
_entry.id   96474bae70c582c328dd5c64fd3a61a0
#
_cell.length_a   1.000
_cell.length_b   1.000
_cell.length_c   1.000
_cell.angle_alpha   90.00
_cell.angle_beta   90.00
_cell.angle_gamma   90.00
#
_symmetry.space_group_name_H-M   'P 1'
#
loop_
_entity.id
_entity.type
_entity.pdbx_description
1 polymer ?
#
loop_
_entity_poly.entity_id
_entity_poly.type
_entity_poly.pdbx_seq_one_letter_code
_entity_poly.pdbx_strand_id
1 'polypeptide(L)'
;MSTFLNIQENDSIVTLTMNEPDTRNALTGNTAADEFVAACDHIDSNKHIKAVIITGNGPVFSAGGNLKDMKKMLNEDLPSEVIRESYRKGIQRIPLALYNLEIPTIAAVNGPAIGAGCDLACMCDIRIASTKASFAESFVKVGIIPGDGGAWFLPRVVGMSKAAEMSFTGDKVDAEEALRIGLISYLTSEENLMIEANGVATRIAANPGLVLRMTKKLLREGQRQDLASLLELSANLQAIAHKTPDHQEAVNAFLEKRKPNFQ
;
A
#
# COMPACT_ATOMS: atom_id res chain seq x y z
N MET A 1 -24.08 -0.92 10.55
CA MET A 1 -23.06 -1.90 10.08
C MET A 1 -21.72 -1.33 10.47
N SER A 2 -20.81 -2.15 11.05
CA SER A 2 -19.46 -1.71 11.28
C SER A 2 -18.77 -1.44 9.92
N THR A 3 -18.03 -0.37 9.81
CA THR A 3 -17.24 -0.06 8.62
C THR A 3 -15.98 -0.94 8.62
N PHE A 4 -15.55 -1.41 7.45
CA PHE A 4 -14.32 -2.19 7.29
C PHE A 4 -13.07 -1.35 7.60
N LEU A 5 -13.07 -0.08 7.18
CA LEU A 5 -12.00 0.87 7.45
C LEU A 5 -12.39 1.85 8.56
N ASN A 6 -11.55 1.92 9.59
CA ASN A 6 -11.53 3.05 10.50
C ASN A 6 -10.53 4.07 9.97
N ILE A 7 -11.00 5.28 9.66
CA ILE A 7 -10.21 6.37 9.07
C ILE A 7 -9.95 7.41 10.13
N GLN A 8 -8.67 7.68 10.41
CA GLN A 8 -8.24 8.72 11.32
C GLN A 8 -7.34 9.70 10.57
N GLU A 9 -7.68 10.97 10.63
CA GLU A 9 -6.87 12.07 10.08
C GLU A 9 -6.24 12.84 11.24
N ASN A 10 -4.92 12.97 11.20
CA ASN A 10 -4.15 13.74 12.16
C ASN A 10 -3.20 14.66 11.36
N ASP A 11 -3.47 15.94 11.37
CA ASP A 11 -2.82 16.96 10.53
C ASP A 11 -2.88 16.54 9.06
N SER A 12 -1.73 16.30 8.43
CA SER A 12 -1.60 15.92 7.03
C SER A 12 -1.38 14.41 6.81
N ILE A 13 -1.61 13.58 7.84
CA ILE A 13 -1.43 12.13 7.80
C ILE A 13 -2.76 11.44 8.03
N VAL A 14 -3.13 10.52 7.13
CA VAL A 14 -4.30 9.66 7.29
C VAL A 14 -3.88 8.25 7.66
N THR A 15 -4.51 7.68 8.68
CA THR A 15 -4.37 6.27 9.04
C THR A 15 -5.63 5.51 8.68
N LEU A 16 -5.50 4.51 7.80
CA LEU A 16 -6.54 3.56 7.43
C LEU A 16 -6.31 2.27 8.22
N THR A 17 -7.18 1.98 9.18
CA THR A 17 -7.11 0.75 9.98
C THR A 17 -8.20 -0.21 9.52
N MET A 18 -7.82 -1.37 8.98
CA MET A 18 -8.76 -2.47 8.70
C MET A 18 -9.33 -2.97 10.02
N ASN A 19 -10.64 -3.01 10.16
CA ASN A 19 -11.33 -3.17 11.44
C ASN A 19 -12.35 -4.32 11.44
N GLU A 20 -11.98 -5.46 10.87
CA GLU A 20 -12.71 -6.72 10.96
C GLU A 20 -11.84 -7.84 11.57
N PRO A 21 -11.41 -7.72 12.84
CA PRO A 21 -10.50 -8.70 13.45
C PRO A 21 -11.09 -10.13 13.50
N ASP A 22 -12.41 -10.28 13.57
CA ASP A 22 -13.10 -11.58 13.60
C ASP A 22 -12.92 -12.35 12.28
N THR A 23 -12.79 -11.65 11.16
CA THR A 23 -12.45 -12.25 9.85
C THR A 23 -10.95 -12.16 9.56
N ARG A 24 -10.15 -11.68 10.54
CA ARG A 24 -8.71 -11.40 10.38
C ARG A 24 -8.45 -10.39 9.26
N ASN A 25 -9.28 -9.37 9.18
CA ASN A 25 -9.21 -8.30 8.18
C ASN A 25 -9.20 -8.85 6.74
N ALA A 26 -10.07 -9.81 6.44
CA ALA A 26 -10.21 -10.37 5.10
C ALA A 26 -10.70 -9.30 4.12
N LEU A 27 -10.16 -9.31 2.89
CA LEU A 27 -10.42 -8.29 1.86
C LEU A 27 -11.56 -8.64 0.90
N THR A 28 -12.20 -9.81 1.11
CA THR A 28 -13.33 -10.29 0.28
C THR A 28 -14.52 -10.67 1.15
N GLY A 29 -15.72 -10.65 0.55
CA GLY A 29 -16.96 -10.99 1.24
C GLY A 29 -17.53 -9.88 2.12
N ASN A 30 -17.01 -8.65 1.98
CA ASN A 30 -17.41 -7.49 2.76
C ASN A 30 -17.30 -6.21 1.93
N THR A 31 -17.29 -5.05 2.59
CA THR A 31 -17.23 -3.72 1.97
C THR A 31 -15.80 -3.21 1.70
N ALA A 32 -14.76 -4.03 1.94
CA ALA A 32 -13.35 -3.61 1.85
C ALA A 32 -13.01 -2.89 0.54
N ALA A 33 -13.39 -3.46 -0.61
CA ALA A 33 -13.07 -2.87 -1.90
C ALA A 33 -13.72 -1.49 -2.09
N ASP A 34 -14.98 -1.34 -1.70
CA ASP A 34 -15.71 -0.07 -1.81
C ASP A 34 -15.12 0.98 -0.88
N GLU A 35 -14.79 0.59 0.35
CA GLU A 35 -14.25 1.51 1.35
C GLU A 35 -12.81 1.93 1.03
N PHE A 36 -11.94 1.03 0.52
CA PHE A 36 -10.62 1.42 0.05
C PHE A 36 -10.69 2.40 -1.12
N VAL A 37 -11.58 2.16 -2.10
CA VAL A 37 -11.77 3.08 -3.23
C VAL A 37 -12.23 4.43 -2.74
N ALA A 38 -13.28 4.48 -1.92
CA ALA A 38 -13.82 5.73 -1.39
C ALA A 38 -12.78 6.49 -0.53
N ALA A 39 -11.98 5.77 0.27
CA ALA A 39 -10.91 6.37 1.05
C ALA A 39 -9.81 6.97 0.14
N CYS A 40 -9.39 6.25 -0.90
CA CYS A 40 -8.41 6.75 -1.85
C CYS A 40 -8.91 8.00 -2.60
N ASP A 41 -10.16 8.00 -3.06
CA ASP A 41 -10.78 9.15 -3.74
C ASP A 41 -10.86 10.37 -2.81
N HIS A 42 -11.27 10.16 -1.55
CA HIS A 42 -11.31 11.23 -0.54
C HIS A 42 -9.92 11.81 -0.27
N ILE A 43 -8.93 10.94 -0.04
CA ILE A 43 -7.55 11.31 0.24
C ILE A 43 -6.93 12.09 -0.94
N ASP A 44 -7.15 11.61 -2.16
CA ASP A 44 -6.55 12.22 -3.36
C ASP A 44 -7.14 13.61 -3.66
N SER A 45 -8.43 13.80 -3.36
CA SER A 45 -9.11 15.08 -3.49
C SER A 45 -8.68 16.12 -2.44
N ASN A 46 -8.16 15.68 -1.28
CA ASN A 46 -7.72 16.54 -0.19
C ASN A 46 -6.22 16.88 -0.32
N LYS A 47 -5.90 18.08 -0.78
CA LYS A 47 -4.52 18.52 -0.99
C LYS A 47 -3.71 18.71 0.29
N HIS A 48 -4.37 18.77 1.46
CA HIS A 48 -3.70 18.89 2.75
C HIS A 48 -3.04 17.57 3.16
N ILE A 49 -3.58 16.43 2.72
CA ILE A 49 -3.04 15.11 3.06
C ILE A 49 -1.73 14.86 2.30
N LYS A 50 -0.68 14.47 3.02
CA LYS A 50 0.69 14.27 2.51
C LYS A 50 1.23 12.85 2.73
N ALA A 51 0.63 12.04 3.61
CA ALA A 51 1.01 10.64 3.82
C ALA A 51 -0.18 9.80 4.27
N VAL A 52 -0.16 8.51 3.93
CA VAL A 52 -1.17 7.52 4.35
C VAL A 52 -0.49 6.34 5.02
N ILE A 53 -1.01 5.92 6.17
CA ILE A 53 -0.61 4.70 6.87
C ILE A 53 -1.75 3.69 6.76
N ILE A 54 -1.45 2.45 6.39
CA ILE A 54 -2.42 1.34 6.34
C ILE A 54 -1.99 0.29 7.35
N THR A 55 -2.89 -0.12 8.24
CA THR A 55 -2.63 -1.14 9.26
C THR A 55 -3.86 -2.00 9.54
N GLY A 56 -3.72 -3.06 10.33
CA GLY A 56 -4.82 -3.93 10.74
C GLY A 56 -5.13 -3.80 12.23
N ASN A 57 -6.41 -3.84 12.60
CA ASN A 57 -6.83 -4.02 13.98
C ASN A 57 -6.71 -5.50 14.39
N GLY A 58 -6.31 -5.76 15.64
CA GLY A 58 -6.10 -7.10 16.18
C GLY A 58 -4.74 -7.71 15.77
N PRO A 59 -4.57 -9.04 15.92
CA PRO A 59 -3.27 -9.69 15.80
C PRO A 59 -2.81 -9.95 14.35
N VAL A 60 -3.62 -9.60 13.34
CA VAL A 60 -3.37 -9.90 11.93
C VAL A 60 -3.46 -8.63 11.10
N PHE A 61 -2.49 -8.40 10.23
CA PHE A 61 -2.60 -7.31 9.24
C PHE A 61 -3.76 -7.61 8.30
N SER A 62 -3.69 -8.69 7.54
CA SER A 62 -4.81 -9.20 6.73
C SER A 62 -4.58 -10.66 6.35
N ALA A 63 -5.63 -11.49 6.50
CA ALA A 63 -5.63 -12.87 6.04
C ALA A 63 -5.88 -13.00 4.52
N GLY A 64 -6.10 -11.89 3.81
CA GLY A 64 -6.36 -11.86 2.38
C GLY A 64 -7.80 -12.27 2.03
N GLY A 65 -7.98 -13.30 1.22
CA GLY A 65 -9.30 -13.77 0.83
C GLY A 65 -10.04 -14.52 1.95
N ASN A 66 -11.35 -14.36 2.01
CA ASN A 66 -12.20 -15.09 2.96
C ASN A 66 -12.48 -16.51 2.46
N LEU A 67 -11.91 -17.52 3.13
CA LEU A 67 -12.11 -18.93 2.76
C LEU A 67 -13.57 -19.40 2.83
N LYS A 68 -14.41 -18.78 3.67
CA LYS A 68 -15.85 -19.11 3.72
C LYS A 68 -16.56 -18.68 2.43
N ASP A 69 -16.19 -17.52 1.87
CA ASP A 69 -16.74 -17.05 0.61
C ASP A 69 -16.24 -17.88 -0.57
N MET A 70 -14.97 -18.29 -0.57
CA MET A 70 -14.44 -19.23 -1.56
C MET A 70 -15.21 -20.55 -1.53
N LYS A 71 -15.48 -21.09 -0.33
CA LYS A 71 -16.30 -22.30 -0.18
C LYS A 71 -17.73 -22.11 -0.70
N LYS A 72 -18.32 -20.93 -0.48
CA LYS A 72 -19.66 -20.60 -1.02
C LYS A 72 -19.63 -20.60 -2.56
N MET A 73 -18.66 -19.93 -3.18
CA MET A 73 -18.50 -19.91 -4.64
C MET A 73 -18.35 -21.32 -5.25
N LEU A 74 -17.60 -22.22 -4.59
CA LEU A 74 -17.46 -23.61 -5.01
C LEU A 74 -18.80 -24.37 -4.96
N ASN A 75 -19.63 -24.11 -3.95
CA ASN A 75 -20.93 -24.77 -3.81
C ASN A 75 -21.99 -24.24 -4.79
N GLU A 76 -21.85 -23.00 -5.26
CA GLU A 76 -22.78 -22.36 -6.20
C GLU A 76 -22.52 -22.73 -7.65
N ASP A 77 -21.43 -23.42 -7.97
CA ASP A 77 -21.01 -23.82 -9.32
C ASP A 77 -21.11 -22.66 -10.34
N LEU A 78 -20.58 -21.51 -9.94
CA LEU A 78 -20.70 -20.28 -10.73
C LEU A 78 -19.93 -20.38 -12.06
N PRO A 79 -20.50 -19.89 -13.17
CA PRO A 79 -19.78 -19.77 -14.43
C PRO A 79 -18.49 -18.94 -14.30
N SER A 80 -17.44 -19.30 -15.04
CA SER A 80 -16.13 -18.63 -14.95
C SER A 80 -16.18 -17.13 -15.26
N GLU A 81 -17.08 -16.69 -16.13
CA GLU A 81 -17.31 -15.27 -16.42
C GLU A 81 -17.91 -14.51 -15.23
N VAL A 82 -18.75 -15.14 -14.44
CA VAL A 82 -19.31 -14.55 -13.21
C VAL A 82 -18.20 -14.38 -12.16
N ILE A 83 -17.37 -15.42 -11.99
CA ILE A 83 -16.20 -15.36 -11.10
C ILE A 83 -15.23 -14.27 -11.57
N ARG A 84 -14.94 -14.19 -12.87
CA ARG A 84 -14.08 -13.14 -13.44
C ARG A 84 -14.62 -11.75 -13.13
N GLU A 85 -15.92 -11.51 -13.31
CA GLU A 85 -16.52 -10.21 -13.02
C GLU A 85 -16.52 -9.89 -11.52
N SER A 86 -16.66 -10.89 -10.64
CA SER A 86 -16.57 -10.69 -9.19
C SER A 86 -15.18 -10.20 -8.76
N TYR A 87 -14.09 -10.74 -9.36
CA TYR A 87 -12.73 -10.22 -9.15
C TYR A 87 -12.58 -8.77 -9.62
N ARG A 88 -13.02 -8.48 -10.84
CA ARG A 88 -12.86 -7.15 -11.45
C ARG A 88 -13.65 -6.06 -10.73
N LYS A 89 -14.88 -6.36 -10.32
CA LYS A 89 -15.78 -5.42 -9.62
C LYS A 89 -15.58 -5.42 -8.09
N GLY A 90 -14.85 -6.39 -7.56
CA GLY A 90 -14.52 -6.55 -6.16
C GLY A 90 -13.05 -6.21 -5.87
N ILE A 91 -12.30 -7.22 -5.43
CA ILE A 91 -10.96 -7.04 -4.86
C ILE A 91 -9.96 -6.34 -5.79
N GLN A 92 -10.05 -6.52 -7.12
CA GLN A 92 -9.13 -5.88 -8.08
C GLN A 92 -9.26 -4.35 -8.14
N ARG A 93 -10.28 -3.78 -7.52
CA ARG A 93 -10.42 -2.33 -7.37
C ARG A 93 -9.45 -1.75 -6.34
N ILE A 94 -9.07 -2.54 -5.32
CA ILE A 94 -8.12 -2.12 -4.28
C ILE A 94 -6.73 -1.80 -4.88
N PRO A 95 -6.05 -2.73 -5.60
CA PRO A 95 -4.75 -2.42 -6.20
C PRO A 95 -4.80 -1.25 -7.18
N LEU A 96 -5.89 -1.10 -7.94
CA LEU A 96 -6.04 0.03 -8.85
C LEU A 96 -6.17 1.37 -8.11
N ALA A 97 -6.97 1.41 -7.04
CA ALA A 97 -7.14 2.62 -6.23
C ALA A 97 -5.82 3.02 -5.54
N LEU A 98 -5.13 2.07 -4.88
CA LEU A 98 -3.86 2.34 -4.20
C LEU A 98 -2.71 2.66 -5.18
N TYR A 99 -2.69 2.03 -6.34
CA TYR A 99 -1.70 2.33 -7.38
C TYR A 99 -1.89 3.73 -7.96
N ASN A 100 -3.13 4.18 -8.15
CA ASN A 100 -3.42 5.51 -8.68
C ASN A 100 -3.32 6.62 -7.64
N LEU A 101 -3.40 6.29 -6.36
CA LEU A 101 -3.27 7.26 -5.27
C LEU A 101 -1.90 7.98 -5.34
N GLU A 102 -1.92 9.29 -5.56
CA GLU A 102 -0.70 10.10 -5.75
C GLU A 102 0.08 10.33 -4.44
N ILE A 103 -0.56 10.15 -3.28
CA ILE A 103 0.04 10.37 -1.96
C ILE A 103 0.88 9.17 -1.54
N PRO A 104 2.09 9.36 -0.95
CA PRO A 104 2.90 8.29 -0.40
C PRO A 104 2.15 7.44 0.64
N THR A 105 2.29 6.11 0.53
CA THR A 105 1.61 5.13 1.37
C THR A 105 2.60 4.28 2.16
N ILE A 106 2.28 4.00 3.42
CA ILE A 106 3.07 3.19 4.35
C ILE A 106 2.19 2.03 4.83
N ALA A 107 2.60 0.79 4.60
CA ALA A 107 2.03 -0.35 5.28
C ALA A 107 2.72 -0.53 6.64
N ALA A 108 1.96 -0.41 7.71
CA ALA A 108 2.38 -0.75 9.07
C ALA A 108 1.86 -2.15 9.40
N VAL A 109 2.69 -3.16 9.14
CA VAL A 109 2.30 -4.58 9.18
C VAL A 109 2.45 -5.10 10.61
N ASN A 110 1.32 -5.12 11.34
CA ASN A 110 1.27 -5.48 12.75
C ASN A 110 1.34 -7.00 13.03
N GLY A 111 1.00 -7.83 12.05
CA GLY A 111 0.94 -9.29 12.16
C GLY A 111 0.96 -9.97 10.80
N PRO A 112 0.50 -11.21 10.69
CA PRO A 112 0.48 -11.93 9.42
C PRO A 112 -0.21 -11.17 8.29
N ALA A 113 0.43 -11.12 7.12
CA ALA A 113 -0.05 -10.58 5.85
C ALA A 113 -0.04 -11.71 4.81
N ILE A 114 -1.21 -12.29 4.50
CA ILE A 114 -1.32 -13.56 3.80
C ILE A 114 -2.12 -13.41 2.49
N GLY A 115 -1.63 -13.96 1.38
CA GLY A 115 -2.26 -13.87 0.08
C GLY A 115 -2.54 -12.41 -0.30
N ALA A 116 -3.79 -12.04 -0.58
CA ALA A 116 -4.18 -10.66 -0.85
C ALA A 116 -3.75 -9.66 0.25
N GLY A 117 -3.54 -10.11 1.49
CA GLY A 117 -2.97 -9.28 2.55
C GLY A 117 -1.48 -8.99 2.36
N CYS A 118 -0.70 -9.95 1.83
CA CYS A 118 0.68 -9.73 1.41
C CYS A 118 0.73 -8.77 0.22
N ASP A 119 -0.16 -8.98 -0.75
CA ASP A 119 -0.30 -8.09 -1.90
C ASP A 119 -0.64 -6.67 -1.49
N LEU A 120 -1.58 -6.49 -0.54
CA LEU A 120 -1.94 -5.17 -0.01
C LEU A 120 -0.71 -4.46 0.60
N ALA A 121 0.12 -5.18 1.37
CA ALA A 121 1.36 -4.60 1.88
C ALA A 121 2.29 -4.18 0.74
N CYS A 122 2.41 -5.00 -0.32
CA CYS A 122 3.22 -4.69 -1.50
C CYS A 122 2.68 -3.56 -2.37
N MET A 123 1.38 -3.24 -2.31
CA MET A 123 0.77 -2.08 -3.00
C MET A 123 1.22 -0.74 -2.40
N CYS A 124 1.64 -0.74 -1.12
CA CYS A 124 2.15 0.45 -0.47
C CYS A 124 3.58 0.78 -0.93
N ASP A 125 3.96 2.07 -0.85
CA ASP A 125 5.29 2.52 -1.25
C ASP A 125 6.37 2.07 -0.26
N ILE A 126 6.07 2.14 1.05
CA ILE A 126 6.97 1.76 2.15
C ILE A 126 6.28 0.70 3.02
N ARG A 127 7.03 -0.26 3.52
CA ARG A 127 6.55 -1.29 4.45
C ARG A 127 7.39 -1.29 5.71
N ILE A 128 6.72 -1.20 6.85
CA ILE A 128 7.29 -1.29 8.19
C ILE A 128 6.58 -2.46 8.87
N ALA A 129 7.32 -3.39 9.44
CA ALA A 129 6.72 -4.56 10.07
C ALA A 129 7.10 -4.69 11.53
N SER A 130 6.17 -5.24 12.30
CA SER A 130 6.48 -5.70 13.66
C SER A 130 7.20 -7.06 13.61
N THR A 131 7.88 -7.43 14.69
CA THR A 131 8.49 -8.76 14.87
C THR A 131 7.44 -9.90 14.88
N LYS A 132 6.14 -9.57 14.94
CA LYS A 132 5.03 -10.53 14.83
C LYS A 132 4.56 -10.74 13.40
N ALA A 133 5.03 -9.92 12.46
CA ALA A 133 4.62 -10.02 11.07
C ALA A 133 5.17 -11.29 10.41
N SER A 134 4.40 -11.79 9.47
CA SER A 134 4.86 -12.80 8.51
C SER A 134 4.14 -12.58 7.19
N PHE A 135 4.77 -12.97 6.09
CA PHE A 135 4.26 -12.75 4.75
C PHE A 135 4.16 -14.07 3.99
N ALA A 136 3.12 -14.26 3.19
CA ALA A 136 3.01 -15.45 2.34
C ALA A 136 2.14 -15.19 1.11
N GLU A 137 2.60 -15.64 -0.05
CA GLU A 137 1.83 -15.75 -1.30
C GLU A 137 1.08 -17.09 -1.34
N SER A 138 0.15 -17.28 -0.42
CA SER A 138 -0.46 -18.59 -0.15
C SER A 138 -1.51 -19.06 -1.17
N PHE A 139 -1.72 -18.33 -2.26
CA PHE A 139 -2.73 -18.67 -3.28
C PHE A 139 -2.59 -20.09 -3.82
N VAL A 140 -1.37 -20.53 -4.12
CA VAL A 140 -1.08 -21.87 -4.62
C VAL A 140 -1.52 -22.96 -3.64
N LYS A 141 -1.49 -22.72 -2.32
CA LYS A 141 -1.92 -23.66 -1.28
C LYS A 141 -3.43 -23.94 -1.32
N VAL A 142 -4.22 -23.03 -1.90
CA VAL A 142 -5.67 -23.18 -2.07
C VAL A 142 -6.07 -23.36 -3.54
N GLY A 143 -5.10 -23.62 -4.42
CA GLY A 143 -5.32 -23.98 -5.83
C GLY A 143 -5.74 -22.81 -6.72
N ILE A 144 -5.41 -21.57 -6.35
CA ILE A 144 -5.66 -20.38 -7.16
C ILE A 144 -4.36 -19.58 -7.39
N ILE A 145 -4.43 -18.57 -8.22
CA ILE A 145 -3.32 -17.68 -8.59
C ILE A 145 -3.40 -16.35 -7.82
N PRO A 146 -2.30 -15.55 -7.74
CA PRO A 146 -2.34 -14.18 -7.22
C PRO A 146 -3.12 -13.28 -8.18
N GLY A 147 -4.44 -13.20 -7.96
CA GLY A 147 -5.40 -12.56 -8.86
C GLY A 147 -5.71 -11.09 -8.56
N ASP A 148 -5.09 -10.52 -7.54
CA ASP A 148 -5.39 -9.23 -6.96
C ASP A 148 -4.19 -8.25 -6.92
N GLY A 149 -3.16 -8.56 -7.71
CA GLY A 149 -2.05 -7.64 -7.98
C GLY A 149 -0.67 -8.15 -7.57
N GLY A 150 -0.56 -9.25 -6.78
CA GLY A 150 0.72 -9.78 -6.29
C GLY A 150 1.71 -10.07 -7.40
N ALA A 151 1.26 -10.66 -8.50
CA ALA A 151 2.09 -10.93 -9.68
C ALA A 151 2.71 -9.65 -10.30
N TRP A 152 2.13 -8.48 -10.05
CA TRP A 152 2.69 -7.19 -10.44
C TRP A 152 3.61 -6.58 -9.39
N PHE A 153 3.15 -6.51 -8.12
CA PHE A 153 3.83 -5.76 -7.07
C PHE A 153 5.02 -6.53 -6.49
N LEU A 154 4.83 -7.80 -6.12
CA LEU A 154 5.84 -8.57 -5.40
C LEU A 154 7.19 -8.66 -6.14
N PRO A 155 7.26 -8.97 -7.46
CA PRO A 155 8.55 -9.03 -8.17
C PRO A 155 9.28 -7.69 -8.22
N ARG A 156 8.54 -6.58 -8.14
CA ARG A 156 9.11 -5.23 -8.10
C ARG A 156 9.67 -4.85 -6.74
N VAL A 157 9.22 -5.55 -5.69
CA VAL A 157 9.70 -5.34 -4.32
C VAL A 157 10.88 -6.25 -4.00
N VAL A 158 10.78 -7.57 -4.26
CA VAL A 158 11.79 -8.55 -3.84
C VAL A 158 12.61 -9.13 -4.98
N GLY A 159 12.36 -8.70 -6.21
CA GLY A 159 12.94 -9.29 -7.42
C GLY A 159 12.26 -10.59 -7.84
N MET A 160 12.42 -10.97 -9.12
CA MET A 160 11.68 -12.07 -9.76
C MET A 160 11.94 -13.42 -9.09
N SER A 161 13.21 -13.72 -8.73
CA SER A 161 13.56 -15.03 -8.18
C SER A 161 12.87 -15.29 -6.83
N LYS A 162 12.90 -14.31 -5.93
CA LYS A 162 12.27 -14.45 -4.61
C LYS A 162 10.73 -14.40 -4.70
N ALA A 163 10.20 -13.58 -5.59
CA ALA A 163 8.76 -13.57 -5.87
C ALA A 163 8.28 -14.92 -6.40
N ALA A 164 9.02 -15.54 -7.32
CA ALA A 164 8.71 -16.88 -7.83
C ALA A 164 8.74 -17.95 -6.74
N GLU A 165 9.79 -17.94 -5.89
CA GLU A 165 9.88 -18.84 -4.74
C GLU A 165 8.64 -18.70 -3.83
N MET A 166 8.32 -17.48 -3.39
CA MET A 166 7.17 -17.22 -2.52
C MET A 166 5.85 -17.65 -3.18
N SER A 167 5.65 -17.33 -4.47
CA SER A 167 4.39 -17.61 -5.19
C SER A 167 4.22 -19.10 -5.51
N PHE A 168 5.30 -19.85 -5.78
CA PHE A 168 5.22 -21.26 -6.17
C PHE A 168 5.19 -22.18 -4.95
N THR A 169 5.85 -21.81 -3.86
CA THR A 169 5.82 -22.60 -2.62
C THR A 169 4.66 -22.23 -1.72
N GLY A 170 4.25 -20.95 -1.71
CA GLY A 170 3.28 -20.41 -0.75
C GLY A 170 3.78 -20.46 0.70
N ASP A 171 5.08 -20.57 0.90
CA ASP A 171 5.68 -20.66 2.23
C ASP A 171 5.72 -19.29 2.91
N LYS A 172 5.75 -19.32 4.25
CA LYS A 172 5.81 -18.10 5.06
C LYS A 172 7.23 -17.57 5.11
N VAL A 173 7.34 -16.27 4.94
CA VAL A 173 8.53 -15.46 5.20
C VAL A 173 8.29 -14.73 6.52
N ASP A 174 9.17 -14.91 7.50
CA ASP A 174 9.09 -14.18 8.77
C ASP A 174 9.59 -12.72 8.62
N ALA A 175 9.48 -11.96 9.68
CA ALA A 175 9.79 -10.53 9.64
C ALA A 175 11.30 -10.24 9.44
N GLU A 176 12.18 -11.09 9.95
CA GLU A 176 13.65 -10.95 9.78
C GLU A 176 14.05 -11.26 8.34
N GLU A 177 13.55 -12.36 7.79
CA GLU A 177 13.77 -12.71 6.39
C GLU A 177 13.14 -11.66 5.46
N ALA A 178 11.95 -11.12 5.79
CA ALA A 178 11.32 -10.05 5.03
C ALA A 178 12.21 -8.79 4.96
N LEU A 179 12.90 -8.44 6.05
CA LEU A 179 13.89 -7.36 6.04
C LEU A 179 15.11 -7.73 5.16
N ARG A 180 15.61 -8.94 5.29
CA ARG A 180 16.80 -9.41 4.54
C ARG A 180 16.59 -9.41 3.03
N ILE A 181 15.39 -9.77 2.57
CA ILE A 181 15.05 -9.82 1.12
C ILE A 181 14.53 -8.48 0.57
N GLY A 182 14.45 -7.43 1.39
CA GLY A 182 13.94 -6.12 1.00
C GLY A 182 12.42 -6.06 0.85
N LEU A 183 11.68 -7.05 1.36
CA LEU A 183 10.21 -7.01 1.39
C LEU A 183 9.72 -5.88 2.30
N ILE A 184 10.39 -5.62 3.40
CA ILE A 184 10.13 -4.50 4.30
C ILE A 184 11.36 -3.59 4.42
N SER A 185 11.12 -2.30 4.70
CA SER A 185 12.17 -1.30 4.87
C SER A 185 12.64 -1.18 6.32
N TYR A 186 11.74 -1.46 7.28
CA TYR A 186 12.02 -1.35 8.72
C TYR A 186 11.37 -2.50 9.47
N LEU A 187 12.09 -3.02 10.46
CA LEU A 187 11.61 -4.00 11.43
C LEU A 187 11.66 -3.39 12.82
N THR A 188 10.59 -3.52 13.59
CA THR A 188 10.48 -2.96 14.94
C THR A 188 9.68 -3.89 15.86
N SER A 189 9.61 -3.57 17.15
CA SER A 189 8.72 -4.29 18.07
C SER A 189 7.25 -3.95 17.79
N GLU A 190 6.34 -4.79 18.29
CA GLU A 190 4.89 -4.58 18.13
C GLU A 190 4.46 -3.22 18.71
N GLU A 191 4.97 -2.88 19.90
CA GLU A 191 4.64 -1.64 20.61
C GLU A 191 5.13 -0.39 19.88
N ASN A 192 6.22 -0.50 19.12
CA ASN A 192 6.84 0.61 18.42
C ASN A 192 6.37 0.76 16.97
N LEU A 193 5.58 -0.18 16.43
CA LEU A 193 5.19 -0.19 15.03
C LEU A 193 4.56 1.13 14.57
N MET A 194 3.55 1.59 15.29
CA MET A 194 2.86 2.82 14.90
C MET A 194 3.68 4.07 15.22
N ILE A 195 4.59 4.01 16.19
CA ILE A 195 5.55 5.10 16.46
C ILE A 195 6.49 5.27 15.26
N GLU A 196 7.05 4.16 14.77
CA GLU A 196 7.94 4.17 13.60
C GLU A 196 7.21 4.60 12.33
N ALA A 197 5.99 4.05 12.08
CA ALA A 197 5.18 4.42 10.93
C ALA A 197 4.83 5.91 10.92
N ASN A 198 4.40 6.46 12.05
CA ASN A 198 4.14 7.90 12.20
C ASN A 198 5.42 8.73 12.05
N GLY A 199 6.56 8.25 12.55
CA GLY A 199 7.86 8.91 12.39
C GLY A 199 8.26 9.04 10.92
N VAL A 200 8.06 7.98 10.11
CA VAL A 200 8.30 8.02 8.65
C VAL A 200 7.28 8.94 7.97
N ALA A 201 5.99 8.82 8.30
CA ALA A 201 4.93 9.65 7.74
C ALA A 201 5.17 11.15 8.02
N THR A 202 5.60 11.51 9.23
CA THR A 202 5.93 12.88 9.61
C THR A 202 7.12 13.43 8.80
N ARG A 203 8.16 12.61 8.57
CA ARG A 203 9.29 13.02 7.70
C ARG A 203 8.85 13.24 6.25
N ILE A 204 7.92 12.43 5.75
CA ILE A 204 7.32 12.62 4.43
C ILE A 204 6.49 13.91 4.41
N ALA A 205 5.59 14.07 5.37
CA ALA A 205 4.66 15.19 5.44
C ALA A 205 5.34 16.55 5.67
N ALA A 206 6.57 16.55 6.17
CA ALA A 206 7.40 17.75 6.29
C ALA A 206 7.85 18.34 4.93
N ASN A 207 7.53 17.69 3.82
CA ASN A 207 7.90 18.14 2.47
C ASN A 207 6.69 18.71 1.71
N PRO A 208 6.91 19.45 0.61
CA PRO A 208 5.83 20.00 -0.21
C PRO A 208 4.93 18.94 -0.81
N GLY A 209 3.63 19.00 -0.55
CA GLY A 209 2.66 17.96 -0.95
C GLY A 209 2.62 17.72 -2.46
N LEU A 210 2.62 18.78 -3.26
CA LEU A 210 2.63 18.65 -4.73
C LEU A 210 3.89 17.94 -5.24
N VAL A 211 5.06 18.23 -4.65
CA VAL A 211 6.33 17.60 -5.03
C VAL A 211 6.33 16.12 -4.67
N LEU A 212 5.76 15.74 -3.51
CA LEU A 212 5.58 14.33 -3.13
C LEU A 212 4.75 13.57 -4.16
N ARG A 213 3.60 14.13 -4.57
CA ARG A 213 2.71 13.54 -5.59
C ARG A 213 3.43 13.37 -6.93
N MET A 214 4.10 14.40 -7.41
CA MET A 214 4.87 14.35 -8.67
C MET A 214 6.02 13.35 -8.60
N THR A 215 6.72 13.27 -7.46
CA THR A 215 7.80 12.29 -7.25
C THR A 215 7.28 10.87 -7.28
N LYS A 216 6.18 10.58 -6.59
CA LYS A 216 5.56 9.24 -6.62
C LYS A 216 5.13 8.86 -8.04
N LYS A 217 4.53 9.79 -8.78
CA LYS A 217 4.18 9.59 -10.19
C LYS A 217 5.40 9.23 -11.04
N LEU A 218 6.50 9.97 -10.92
CA LEU A 218 7.73 9.69 -11.66
C LEU A 218 8.32 8.32 -11.32
N LEU A 219 8.35 7.93 -10.03
CA LEU A 219 8.83 6.61 -9.60
C LEU A 219 8.00 5.47 -10.22
N ARG A 220 6.68 5.66 -10.36
CA ARG A 220 5.78 4.66 -10.98
C ARG A 220 5.92 4.61 -12.49
N GLU A 221 5.97 5.77 -13.14
CA GLU A 221 6.15 5.85 -14.59
C GLU A 221 7.52 5.32 -15.02
N GLY A 222 8.57 5.51 -14.21
CA GLY A 222 9.90 4.96 -14.46
C GLY A 222 9.97 3.43 -14.48
N GLN A 223 8.96 2.75 -13.96
CA GLN A 223 8.86 1.28 -14.06
C GLN A 223 8.20 0.79 -15.36
N ARG A 224 7.69 1.68 -16.19
CA ARG A 224 6.88 1.35 -17.38
C ARG A 224 7.36 2.03 -18.65
N GLN A 225 8.03 3.16 -18.53
CA GLN A 225 8.49 3.98 -19.68
C GLN A 225 9.98 3.77 -19.93
N ASP A 226 10.41 4.08 -21.16
CA ASP A 226 11.82 4.23 -21.47
C ASP A 226 12.39 5.52 -20.86
N LEU A 227 13.72 5.58 -20.75
CA LEU A 227 14.41 6.70 -20.09
C LEU A 227 14.12 8.05 -20.77
N ALA A 228 14.06 8.12 -22.10
CA ALA A 228 13.86 9.39 -22.80
C ALA A 228 12.47 9.95 -22.52
N SER A 229 11.43 9.11 -22.62
CA SER A 229 10.05 9.48 -22.28
C SER A 229 9.90 9.91 -20.82
N LEU A 230 10.56 9.21 -19.89
CA LEU A 230 10.53 9.59 -18.48
C LEU A 230 11.23 10.92 -18.21
N LEU A 231 12.37 11.19 -18.87
CA LEU A 231 13.09 12.47 -18.73
C LEU A 231 12.26 13.64 -19.28
N GLU A 232 11.53 13.46 -20.37
CA GLU A 232 10.61 14.50 -20.88
C GLU A 232 9.48 14.79 -19.88
N LEU A 233 8.85 13.74 -19.32
CA LEU A 233 7.87 13.92 -18.25
C LEU A 233 8.48 14.60 -17.03
N SER A 234 9.71 14.22 -16.64
CA SER A 234 10.42 14.84 -15.52
C SER A 234 10.68 16.31 -15.74
N ALA A 235 11.10 16.71 -16.96
CA ALA A 235 11.33 18.12 -17.30
C ALA A 235 10.06 18.97 -17.16
N ASN A 236 8.92 18.43 -17.62
CA ASN A 236 7.62 19.10 -17.50
C ASN A 236 7.19 19.27 -16.04
N LEU A 237 7.29 18.21 -15.23
CA LEU A 237 6.94 18.28 -13.80
C LEU A 237 7.93 19.15 -13.01
N GLN A 238 9.21 19.14 -13.35
CA GLN A 238 10.23 19.99 -12.75
C GLN A 238 9.96 21.47 -13.02
N ALA A 239 9.55 21.82 -14.25
CA ALA A 239 9.16 23.17 -14.59
C ALA A 239 7.97 23.68 -13.75
N ILE A 240 6.99 22.81 -13.47
CA ILE A 240 5.87 23.09 -12.56
C ILE A 240 6.39 23.31 -11.14
N ALA A 241 7.22 22.38 -10.62
CA ALA A 241 7.77 22.46 -9.26
C ALA A 241 8.52 23.76 -9.01
N HIS A 242 9.35 24.22 -9.97
CA HIS A 242 10.09 25.49 -9.89
C HIS A 242 9.21 26.74 -9.78
N LYS A 243 7.93 26.65 -10.16
CA LYS A 243 6.98 27.77 -10.10
C LYS A 243 6.11 27.76 -8.84
N THR A 244 6.30 26.79 -7.93
CA THR A 244 5.54 26.72 -6.68
C THR A 244 6.08 27.68 -5.62
N PRO A 245 5.21 28.23 -4.75
CA PRO A 245 5.64 28.96 -3.57
C PRO A 245 6.55 28.15 -2.64
N ASP A 246 6.28 26.84 -2.53
CA ASP A 246 7.07 25.92 -1.70
C ASP A 246 8.52 25.79 -2.18
N HIS A 247 8.77 25.81 -3.49
CA HIS A 247 10.13 25.82 -4.02
C HIS A 247 10.87 27.11 -3.63
N GLN A 248 10.22 28.25 -3.74
CA GLN A 248 10.81 29.53 -3.33
C GLN A 248 11.10 29.54 -1.83
N GLU A 249 10.15 29.07 -1.01
CA GLU A 249 10.33 28.94 0.45
C GLU A 249 11.49 27.99 0.79
N ALA A 250 11.56 26.83 0.14
CA ALA A 250 12.62 25.86 0.38
C ALA A 250 14.02 26.45 0.11
N VAL A 251 14.19 27.17 -1.01
CA VAL A 251 15.46 27.81 -1.37
C VAL A 251 15.81 28.92 -0.37
N ASN A 252 14.86 29.80 -0.03
CA ASN A 252 15.09 30.88 0.93
C ASN A 252 15.44 30.32 2.31
N ALA A 253 14.66 29.34 2.81
CA ALA A 253 14.91 28.72 4.11
C ALA A 253 16.30 28.06 4.17
N PHE A 254 16.72 27.40 3.08
CA PHE A 254 18.06 26.80 3.00
C PHE A 254 19.17 27.83 3.07
N LEU A 255 19.06 28.95 2.31
CA LEU A 255 20.04 30.04 2.32
C LEU A 255 20.09 30.75 3.67
N GLU A 256 18.95 30.93 4.31
CA GLU A 256 18.79 31.56 5.63
C GLU A 256 19.09 30.62 6.81
N LYS A 257 19.35 29.32 6.54
CA LYS A 257 19.63 28.28 7.55
C LYS A 257 18.51 28.12 8.58
N ARG A 258 17.25 28.26 8.16
CA ARG A 258 16.06 28.03 8.95
C ARG A 258 15.24 26.83 8.44
N LYS A 259 14.28 26.37 9.25
CA LYS A 259 13.30 25.38 8.76
C LYS A 259 12.33 26.04 7.76
N PRO A 260 12.02 25.37 6.64
CA PRO A 260 10.98 25.84 5.72
C PRO A 260 9.58 25.70 6.34
N ASN A 261 8.66 26.53 5.86
CA ASN A 261 7.25 26.48 6.21
C ASN A 261 6.43 26.31 4.91
N PHE A 262 6.09 25.07 4.59
CA PHE A 262 5.34 24.71 3.39
C PHE A 262 3.83 24.84 3.59
N GLN A 263 3.12 25.25 2.53
CA GLN A 263 1.67 25.44 2.52
C GLN A 263 0.91 24.13 2.23
#